data_1c9de6c5ae19aa9c0ad68c3c0d4caf74
#
_entry.id   1c9de6c5ae19aa9c0ad68c3c0d4caf74
#
_cell.length_a   1.000
_cell.length_b   1.000
_cell.length_c   1.000
_cell.angle_alpha   90.00
_cell.angle_beta   90.00
_cell.angle_gamma   90.00
#
_symmetry.space_group_name_H-M   'P 1'
#
loop_
_entity.id
_entity.type
_entity.pdbx_description
1 polymer ?
#
loop_
_entity_poly.entity_id
_entity_poly.type
_entity_poly.pdbx_seq_one_letter_code
_entity_poly.pdbx_strand_id
1 'polypeptide(L)'
;IKYTNEITNSSSKLINEYYSNFSLNQKKTIKNIKSKKIDFNKLLESSRKLKVLVLGEIIIDQYFFCETLGKSGKDPVLQMHEQNTENYLGGAAAIAGNVSQFAGKVTLMSMIGENKEYLNFIKKKLPKNINLKLIYKKNSPTVIKKKYVEIITNNKVFGSYIINDSPLEKSDEKKLNTFLDKNLKKYDLVIVSDYGHGFVSDKNAHLISKKSKFLALNAQINA
;
A
#
# COMPACT_ATOMS: atom_id res chain seq x y z
N ILE A 1 45.42 -40.27 -3.00
CA ILE A 1 44.08 -39.75 -2.71
C ILE A 1 43.37 -39.71 -4.06
N LYS A 2 42.45 -40.64 -4.32
CA LYS A 2 41.57 -40.57 -5.50
C LYS A 2 40.36 -39.68 -5.13
N TYR A 3 40.23 -38.57 -5.82
CA TYR A 3 39.00 -37.80 -5.77
C TYR A 3 37.97 -38.50 -6.66
N THR A 4 36.83 -38.80 -6.11
CA THR A 4 35.68 -39.31 -6.87
C THR A 4 35.21 -38.23 -7.83
N ASN A 5 35.20 -38.54 -9.12
CA ASN A 5 34.62 -37.69 -10.18
C ASN A 5 33.08 -37.71 -10.14
N GLU A 6 32.50 -37.64 -8.97
CA GLU A 6 31.04 -37.60 -8.83
C GLU A 6 30.56 -36.17 -8.75
N ILE A 7 29.52 -35.93 -9.51
CA ILE A 7 28.79 -34.66 -9.57
C ILE A 7 28.55 -34.13 -8.16
N THR A 8 29.38 -33.17 -7.74
CA THR A 8 29.20 -32.51 -6.44
C THR A 8 27.92 -31.68 -6.51
N ASN A 9 26.82 -32.26 -6.02
CA ASN A 9 25.60 -31.51 -5.80
C ASN A 9 25.79 -30.59 -4.60
N SER A 10 25.66 -29.27 -4.80
CA SER A 10 25.63 -28.37 -3.67
C SER A 10 24.44 -28.70 -2.77
N SER A 11 24.56 -28.49 -1.46
CA SER A 11 23.46 -28.68 -0.50
C SER A 11 22.20 -27.92 -0.93
N SER A 12 22.35 -26.73 -1.47
CA SER A 12 21.26 -25.93 -2.05
C SER A 12 20.56 -26.63 -3.23
N LYS A 13 21.32 -27.35 -4.08
CA LYS A 13 20.76 -28.10 -5.22
C LYS A 13 19.97 -29.30 -4.72
N LEU A 14 20.50 -30.05 -3.75
CA LEU A 14 19.80 -31.18 -3.11
C LEU A 14 18.53 -30.72 -2.39
N ILE A 15 18.61 -29.65 -1.61
CA ILE A 15 17.43 -29.08 -0.93
C ILE A 15 16.37 -28.67 -1.94
N ASN A 16 16.73 -27.97 -3.00
CA ASN A 16 15.78 -27.55 -4.03
C ASN A 16 15.19 -28.71 -4.85
N GLU A 17 15.90 -29.81 -5.00
CA GLU A 17 15.47 -30.98 -5.75
C GLU A 17 14.58 -31.91 -4.91
N TYR A 18 14.94 -32.17 -3.64
CA TYR A 18 14.25 -33.13 -2.76
C TYR A 18 13.33 -32.48 -1.73
N TYR A 19 13.58 -31.25 -1.30
CA TYR A 19 12.79 -30.51 -0.31
C TYR A 19 12.23 -29.21 -0.90
N SER A 20 11.64 -29.33 -2.08
CA SER A 20 11.04 -28.15 -2.72
C SER A 20 9.87 -27.60 -1.89
N ASN A 21 9.99 -26.39 -1.39
CA ASN A 21 8.93 -25.65 -0.71
C ASN A 21 7.75 -25.26 -1.63
N PHE A 22 7.80 -25.62 -2.90
CA PHE A 22 6.76 -25.30 -3.88
C PHE A 22 5.75 -26.45 -4.00
N SER A 23 4.48 -26.13 -3.94
CA SER A 23 3.40 -27.04 -4.28
C SER A 23 3.48 -27.51 -5.75
N LEU A 24 2.80 -28.60 -6.09
CA LEU A 24 2.75 -29.09 -7.48
C LEU A 24 2.25 -28.02 -8.47
N ASN A 25 1.26 -27.22 -8.08
CA ASN A 25 0.73 -26.14 -8.91
C ASN A 25 1.76 -25.02 -9.10
N GLN A 26 2.49 -24.64 -8.04
CA GLN A 26 3.57 -23.67 -8.15
C GLN A 26 4.70 -24.16 -9.05
N LYS A 27 5.11 -25.43 -8.93
CA LYS A 27 6.12 -26.05 -9.83
C LYS A 27 5.66 -26.01 -11.29
N LYS A 28 4.39 -26.32 -11.56
CA LYS A 28 3.80 -26.26 -12.91
C LYS A 28 3.82 -24.83 -13.45
N THR A 29 3.45 -23.84 -12.62
CA THR A 29 3.48 -22.43 -12.99
C THR A 29 4.90 -21.95 -13.29
N ILE A 30 5.88 -22.27 -12.45
CA ILE A 30 7.29 -21.93 -12.67
C ILE A 30 7.81 -22.55 -13.98
N LYS A 31 7.47 -23.82 -14.24
CA LYS A 31 7.82 -24.49 -15.50
C LYS A 31 7.23 -23.78 -16.73
N ASN A 32 5.96 -23.38 -16.64
CA ASN A 32 5.29 -22.62 -17.71
C ASN A 32 5.92 -21.24 -17.93
N ILE A 33 6.29 -20.52 -16.87
CA ILE A 33 6.98 -19.24 -16.99
C ILE A 33 8.35 -19.41 -17.67
N LYS A 34 9.13 -20.41 -17.24
CA LYS A 34 10.43 -20.73 -17.85
C LYS A 34 10.31 -21.13 -19.34
N SER A 35 9.28 -21.91 -19.69
CA SER A 35 9.08 -22.32 -21.09
C SER A 35 8.69 -21.16 -22.01
N LYS A 36 8.07 -20.10 -21.48
CA LYS A 36 7.70 -18.89 -22.25
C LYS A 36 8.88 -17.96 -22.52
N LYS A 37 10.08 -18.26 -22.02
CA LYS A 37 11.31 -17.44 -22.17
C LYS A 37 11.05 -15.94 -21.88
N ILE A 38 10.30 -15.64 -20.81
CA ILE A 38 9.95 -14.29 -20.44
C ILE A 38 11.22 -13.54 -20.03
N ASP A 39 11.52 -12.47 -20.74
CA ASP A 39 12.61 -11.55 -20.41
C ASP A 39 12.09 -10.52 -19.38
N PHE A 40 12.41 -10.76 -18.11
CA PHE A 40 11.99 -9.88 -17.01
C PHE A 40 12.61 -8.50 -17.10
N ASN A 41 13.85 -8.36 -17.62
CA ASN A 41 14.48 -7.06 -17.78
C ASN A 41 13.70 -6.21 -18.78
N LYS A 42 13.31 -6.83 -19.90
CA LYS A 42 12.50 -6.17 -20.93
C LYS A 42 11.11 -5.77 -20.41
N LEU A 43 10.50 -6.57 -19.53
CA LEU A 43 9.26 -6.20 -18.86
C LEU A 43 9.45 -5.02 -17.92
N LEU A 44 10.50 -4.99 -17.11
CA LEU A 44 10.82 -3.88 -16.22
C LEU A 44 11.11 -2.58 -17.01
N GLU A 45 11.84 -2.65 -18.08
CA GLU A 45 12.09 -1.50 -18.97
C GLU A 45 10.79 -0.98 -19.59
N SER A 46 9.90 -1.86 -19.98
CA SER A 46 8.60 -1.50 -20.53
C SER A 46 7.71 -0.83 -19.47
N SER A 47 7.74 -1.33 -18.22
CA SER A 47 6.96 -0.75 -17.12
C SER A 47 7.41 0.67 -16.77
N ARG A 48 8.68 1.00 -16.94
CA ARG A 48 9.22 2.37 -16.73
C ARG A 48 8.64 3.42 -17.69
N LYS A 49 7.99 3.00 -18.78
CA LYS A 49 7.32 3.91 -19.72
C LYS A 49 5.89 4.23 -19.30
N LEU A 50 5.33 3.47 -18.37
CA LEU A 50 3.94 3.61 -17.94
C LEU A 50 3.71 4.89 -17.14
N LYS A 51 2.56 5.51 -17.41
CA LYS A 51 1.98 6.59 -16.62
C LYS A 51 0.88 6.00 -15.75
N VAL A 52 1.07 6.00 -14.44
CA VAL A 52 0.15 5.37 -13.49
C VAL A 52 -0.54 6.42 -12.64
N LEU A 53 -1.85 6.29 -12.48
CA LEU A 53 -2.63 7.03 -11.50
C LEU A 53 -3.00 6.10 -10.36
N VAL A 54 -2.64 6.47 -9.14
CA VAL A 54 -3.11 5.81 -7.91
C VAL A 54 -4.15 6.70 -7.26
N LEU A 55 -5.32 6.13 -6.99
CA LEU A 55 -6.47 6.79 -6.36
C LEU A 55 -6.81 6.09 -5.06
N GLY A 56 -7.08 6.82 -4.01
CA GLY A 56 -7.52 6.27 -2.73
C GLY A 56 -7.03 7.08 -1.54
N GLU A 57 -7.31 6.59 -0.34
CA GLU A 57 -6.99 7.31 0.89
C GLU A 57 -5.54 7.13 1.29
N ILE A 58 -4.88 8.24 1.64
CA ILE A 58 -3.64 8.19 2.41
C ILE A 58 -4.00 7.83 3.85
N ILE A 59 -3.29 6.85 4.39
CA ILE A 59 -3.38 6.42 5.78
C ILE A 59 -2.02 6.67 6.44
N ILE A 60 -2.04 7.22 7.65
CA ILE A 60 -0.85 7.29 8.49
C ILE A 60 -0.90 6.09 9.44
N ASP A 61 -0.03 5.12 9.22
CA ASP A 61 0.16 4.00 10.15
C ASP A 61 1.15 4.42 11.23
N GLN A 62 0.67 4.54 12.48
CA GLN A 62 1.48 4.85 13.65
C GLN A 62 1.71 3.58 14.47
N TYR A 63 2.96 3.27 14.78
CA TYR A 63 3.34 2.17 15.64
C TYR A 63 3.94 2.71 16.91
N PHE A 64 3.32 2.37 18.03
CA PHE A 64 3.77 2.68 19.38
C PHE A 64 4.40 1.41 19.97
N PHE A 65 5.71 1.40 20.05
CA PHE A 65 6.44 0.27 20.61
C PHE A 65 6.48 0.43 22.13
N CYS A 66 5.87 -0.51 22.84
CA CYS A 66 5.60 -0.40 24.27
C CYS A 66 6.10 -1.62 25.03
N GLU A 67 6.54 -1.38 26.25
CA GLU A 67 6.79 -2.42 27.25
C GLU A 67 5.55 -2.59 28.12
N THR A 68 5.12 -3.83 28.33
CA THR A 68 3.98 -4.13 29.20
C THR A 68 4.38 -4.06 30.66
N LEU A 69 3.79 -3.11 31.42
CA LEU A 69 4.01 -2.97 32.84
C LEU A 69 3.11 -3.86 33.71
N GLY A 70 2.06 -4.45 33.10
CA GLY A 70 1.08 -5.27 33.78
C GLY A 70 -0.23 -4.52 34.08
N LYS A 71 -1.02 -5.07 35.01
CA LYS A 71 -2.31 -4.52 35.41
C LYS A 71 -2.12 -3.33 36.36
N SER A 72 -2.87 -2.26 36.14
CA SER A 72 -2.93 -1.14 37.12
C SER A 72 -3.42 -1.63 38.49
N GLY A 73 -2.83 -1.06 39.54
CA GLY A 73 -3.28 -1.33 40.94
C GLY A 73 -4.60 -0.66 41.29
N LYS A 74 -5.01 0.38 40.54
CA LYS A 74 -6.24 1.17 40.85
C LYS A 74 -7.40 0.80 39.94
N ASP A 75 -7.15 0.59 38.66
CA ASP A 75 -8.16 0.31 37.64
C ASP A 75 -7.87 -1.00 36.92
N PRO A 76 -8.85 -1.76 36.41
CA PRO A 76 -8.65 -3.01 35.71
C PRO A 76 -8.17 -2.80 34.27
N VAL A 77 -7.11 -1.99 34.08
CA VAL A 77 -6.54 -1.65 32.78
C VAL A 77 -5.11 -2.13 32.66
N LEU A 78 -4.71 -2.51 31.44
CA LEU A 78 -3.33 -2.82 31.11
C LEU A 78 -2.53 -1.52 31.01
N GLN A 79 -1.43 -1.45 31.73
CA GLN A 79 -0.48 -0.33 31.64
C GLN A 79 0.68 -0.71 30.71
N MET A 80 1.04 0.22 29.85
CA MET A 80 2.13 0.07 28.91
C MET A 80 3.02 1.31 28.94
N HIS A 81 4.31 1.11 28.91
CA HIS A 81 5.32 2.16 28.82
C HIS A 81 5.72 2.32 27.34
N GLU A 82 5.36 3.44 26.74
CA GLU A 82 5.75 3.78 25.37
C GLU A 82 7.24 4.14 25.35
N GLN A 83 8.01 3.41 24.52
CA GLN A 83 9.45 3.61 24.38
C GLN A 83 9.81 4.28 23.06
N ASN A 84 9.08 3.97 21.98
CA ASN A 84 9.33 4.52 20.64
C ASN A 84 8.04 4.64 19.84
N THR A 85 8.01 5.62 18.95
CA THR A 85 6.90 5.79 17.99
C THR A 85 7.43 5.94 16.58
N GLU A 86 6.86 5.16 15.67
CA GLU A 86 7.19 5.20 14.26
C GLU A 86 5.96 5.49 13.41
N ASN A 87 6.15 6.32 12.37
CA ASN A 87 5.10 6.68 11.44
C ASN A 87 5.45 6.20 10.03
N TYR A 88 4.49 5.55 9.37
CA TYR A 88 4.63 5.04 8.02
C TYR A 88 3.51 5.58 7.12
N LEU A 89 3.83 5.73 5.83
CA LEU A 89 2.81 5.98 4.82
C LEU A 89 2.11 4.67 4.47
N GLY A 90 0.81 4.62 4.73
CA GLY A 90 -0.07 3.51 4.41
C GLY A 90 -1.07 3.86 3.31
N GLY A 91 -2.01 2.96 3.07
CA GLY A 91 -3.07 3.14 2.09
C GLY A 91 -2.54 3.40 0.68
N ALA A 92 -3.19 4.31 -0.03
CA ALA A 92 -2.83 4.66 -1.39
C ALA A 92 -1.40 5.23 -1.51
N ALA A 93 -0.85 5.85 -0.44
CA ALA A 93 0.52 6.36 -0.46
C ALA A 93 1.55 5.24 -0.49
N ALA A 94 1.34 4.15 0.27
CA ALA A 94 2.21 2.97 0.22
C ALA A 94 2.18 2.32 -1.17
N ILE A 95 0.98 2.18 -1.76
CA ILE A 95 0.82 1.62 -3.11
C ILE A 95 1.53 2.49 -4.13
N ALA A 96 1.35 3.82 -4.08
CA ALA A 96 2.05 4.73 -4.98
C ALA A 96 3.57 4.63 -4.84
N GLY A 97 4.08 4.52 -3.60
CA GLY A 97 5.50 4.30 -3.31
C GLY A 97 6.05 3.03 -3.97
N ASN A 98 5.34 1.91 -3.82
CA ASN A 98 5.73 0.63 -4.43
C ASN A 98 5.68 0.70 -5.96
N VAL A 99 4.60 1.24 -6.53
CA VAL A 99 4.44 1.38 -7.99
C VAL A 99 5.50 2.30 -8.59
N SER A 100 5.93 3.33 -7.88
CA SER A 100 6.94 4.29 -8.34
C SER A 100 8.33 3.69 -8.56
N GLN A 101 8.58 2.49 -8.03
CA GLN A 101 9.83 1.76 -8.28
C GLN A 101 9.86 1.12 -9.69
N PHE A 102 8.70 0.88 -10.28
CA PHE A 102 8.54 0.21 -11.57
C PHE A 102 8.06 1.15 -12.65
N ALA A 103 7.14 2.06 -12.35
CA ALA A 103 6.54 2.99 -13.31
C ALA A 103 7.34 4.30 -13.44
N GLY A 104 7.44 4.82 -14.65
CA GLY A 104 8.22 6.05 -14.89
C GLY A 104 7.56 7.31 -14.36
N LYS A 105 6.23 7.38 -14.38
CA LYS A 105 5.46 8.53 -13.87
C LYS A 105 4.28 8.04 -13.05
N VAL A 106 4.25 8.40 -11.78
CA VAL A 106 3.14 8.08 -10.88
C VAL A 106 2.49 9.37 -10.41
N THR A 107 1.16 9.42 -10.48
CA THR A 107 0.36 10.46 -9.83
C THR A 107 -0.43 9.80 -8.71
N LEU A 108 -0.31 10.33 -7.50
CA LEU A 108 -1.14 9.96 -6.37
C LEU A 108 -2.22 11.03 -6.19
N MET A 109 -3.47 10.66 -6.44
CA MET A 109 -4.64 11.49 -6.14
C MET A 109 -5.33 10.95 -4.90
N SER A 110 -5.33 11.72 -3.83
CA SER A 110 -5.77 11.28 -2.51
C SER A 110 -6.39 12.41 -1.71
N MET A 111 -6.73 12.12 -0.45
CA MET A 111 -7.19 13.10 0.50
C MET A 111 -6.41 13.02 1.82
N ILE A 112 -6.39 14.15 2.52
CA ILE A 112 -6.00 14.28 3.93
C ILE A 112 -6.99 15.22 4.63
N GLY A 113 -6.91 15.31 5.95
CA GLY A 113 -7.74 16.23 6.73
C GLY A 113 -7.50 17.71 6.37
N GLU A 114 -8.50 18.56 6.63
CA GLU A 114 -8.46 19.98 6.28
C GLU A 114 -7.33 20.74 7.00
N ASN A 115 -6.98 20.33 8.22
CA ASN A 115 -5.90 20.95 9.00
C ASN A 115 -4.50 20.57 8.50
N LYS A 116 -4.38 19.65 7.53
CA LYS A 116 -3.12 19.26 6.87
C LYS A 116 -2.05 18.70 7.81
N GLU A 117 -2.46 18.01 8.90
CA GLU A 117 -1.59 17.64 10.01
C GLU A 117 -0.35 16.84 9.56
N TYR A 118 -0.45 15.96 8.58
CA TYR A 118 0.67 15.14 8.12
C TYR A 118 1.24 15.56 6.76
N LEU A 119 0.88 16.74 6.24
CA LEU A 119 1.29 17.15 4.89
C LEU A 119 2.81 17.16 4.68
N ASN A 120 3.55 17.72 5.65
CA ASN A 120 5.02 17.78 5.57
C ASN A 120 5.66 16.39 5.66
N PHE A 121 5.13 15.52 6.53
CA PHE A 121 5.56 14.13 6.64
C PHE A 121 5.32 13.37 5.33
N ILE A 122 4.13 13.48 4.75
CA ILE A 122 3.77 12.85 3.48
C ILE A 122 4.73 13.30 2.37
N LYS A 123 4.92 14.62 2.20
CA LYS A 123 5.82 15.16 1.19
C LYS A 123 7.27 14.72 1.36
N LYS A 124 7.75 14.61 2.61
CA LYS A 124 9.12 14.17 2.93
C LYS A 124 9.34 12.69 2.63
N LYS A 125 8.32 11.83 2.89
CA LYS A 125 8.43 10.37 2.79
C LYS A 125 8.07 9.83 1.41
N LEU A 126 7.27 10.54 0.62
CA LEU A 126 6.93 10.12 -0.74
C LEU A 126 8.16 10.20 -1.66
N PRO A 127 8.38 9.19 -2.53
CA PRO A 127 9.37 9.25 -3.59
C PRO A 127 9.21 10.50 -4.48
N LYS A 128 10.33 11.11 -4.89
CA LYS A 128 10.35 12.36 -5.66
C LYS A 128 9.69 12.28 -7.05
N ASN A 129 9.59 11.08 -7.61
CA ASN A 129 8.96 10.83 -8.91
C ASN A 129 7.42 10.68 -8.82
N ILE A 130 6.83 10.87 -7.63
CA ILE A 130 5.38 10.86 -7.44
C ILE A 130 4.83 12.27 -7.48
N ASN A 131 3.90 12.52 -8.41
CA ASN A 131 3.14 13.77 -8.46
C ASN A 131 1.94 13.68 -7.50
N LEU A 132 2.05 14.33 -6.34
CA LEU A 132 1.01 14.33 -5.32
C LEU A 132 -0.09 15.35 -5.63
N LYS A 133 -1.35 14.89 -5.66
CA LYS A 133 -2.57 15.70 -5.77
C LYS A 133 -3.47 15.39 -4.57
N LEU A 134 -3.83 16.42 -3.81
CA LEU A 134 -4.60 16.26 -2.58
C LEU A 134 -5.92 17.02 -2.61
N ILE A 135 -6.92 16.40 -2.03
CA ILE A 135 -8.14 17.05 -1.55
C ILE A 135 -8.01 17.16 -0.03
N TYR A 136 -8.34 18.33 0.50
CA TYR A 136 -8.41 18.57 1.93
C TYR A 136 -9.85 18.38 2.38
N LYS A 137 -10.13 17.20 2.96
CA LYS A 137 -11.47 16.82 3.37
C LYS A 137 -11.92 17.66 4.54
N LYS A 138 -12.98 18.43 4.35
CA LYS A 138 -13.53 19.34 5.39
C LYS A 138 -14.10 18.56 6.58
N ASN A 139 -14.02 19.18 7.74
CA ASN A 139 -14.51 18.61 9.00
C ASN A 139 -13.99 17.19 9.25
N SER A 140 -12.78 16.90 8.79
CA SER A 140 -12.20 15.56 8.85
C SER A 140 -10.74 15.62 9.26
N PRO A 141 -10.28 14.72 10.13
CA PRO A 141 -8.86 14.48 10.35
C PRO A 141 -8.24 13.74 9.16
N THR A 142 -6.92 13.75 9.06
CA THR A 142 -6.19 12.77 8.25
C THR A 142 -6.41 11.38 8.86
N VAL A 143 -6.60 10.36 8.01
CA VAL A 143 -6.82 8.99 8.48
C VAL A 143 -5.55 8.47 9.17
N ILE A 144 -5.68 8.07 10.43
CA ILE A 144 -4.59 7.55 11.25
C ILE A 144 -5.01 6.19 11.82
N LYS A 145 -4.15 5.18 11.65
CA LYS A 145 -4.30 3.87 12.26
C LYS A 145 -3.16 3.65 13.25
N LYS A 146 -3.48 3.74 14.56
CA LYS A 146 -2.54 3.53 15.66
C LYS A 146 -2.48 2.05 16.03
N LYS A 147 -1.28 1.53 16.22
CA LYS A 147 -1.01 0.14 16.60
C LYS A 147 -0.02 0.14 17.75
N TYR A 148 -0.43 -0.41 18.87
CA TYR A 148 0.41 -0.58 20.05
C TYR A 148 1.03 -1.97 19.99
N VAL A 149 2.36 -2.04 19.98
CA VAL A 149 3.14 -3.26 19.79
C VAL A 149 3.98 -3.49 21.03
N GLU A 150 3.80 -4.66 21.64
CA GLU A 150 4.63 -5.10 22.75
C GLU A 150 6.03 -5.50 22.23
N ILE A 151 7.09 -4.91 22.78
CA ILE A 151 8.45 -4.97 22.22
C ILE A 151 9.12 -6.33 22.34
N ILE A 152 8.81 -7.11 23.40
CA ILE A 152 9.46 -8.40 23.65
C ILE A 152 8.92 -9.47 22.71
N THR A 153 7.60 -9.55 22.60
CA THR A 153 6.90 -10.56 21.77
C THR A 153 6.64 -10.09 20.35
N ASN A 154 6.81 -8.79 20.08
CA ASN A 154 6.47 -8.12 18.81
C ASN A 154 5.00 -8.30 18.41
N ASN A 155 4.11 -8.48 19.39
CA ASN A 155 2.69 -8.66 19.18
C ASN A 155 1.95 -7.33 19.24
N LYS A 156 0.97 -7.17 18.34
CA LYS A 156 0.02 -6.06 18.42
C LYS A 156 -0.97 -6.32 19.54
N VAL A 157 -0.99 -5.46 20.55
CA VAL A 157 -1.83 -5.62 21.74
C VAL A 157 -3.13 -4.83 21.59
N PHE A 158 -3.05 -3.64 20.98
CA PHE A 158 -4.17 -2.72 20.86
C PHE A 158 -4.06 -1.91 19.58
N GLY A 159 -5.20 -1.51 19.03
CA GLY A 159 -5.26 -0.58 17.90
C GLY A 159 -6.37 0.46 18.10
N SER A 160 -6.12 1.69 17.69
CA SER A 160 -7.13 2.74 17.65
C SER A 160 -7.04 3.51 16.34
N TYR A 161 -8.18 4.06 15.89
CA TYR A 161 -8.28 4.75 14.62
C TYR A 161 -8.81 6.16 14.82
N ILE A 162 -8.23 7.08 14.06
CA ILE A 162 -8.77 8.44 13.88
C ILE A 162 -9.24 8.48 12.43
N ILE A 163 -10.55 8.40 12.24
CA ILE A 163 -11.17 8.26 10.92
C ILE A 163 -12.46 9.10 10.87
N ASN A 164 -12.82 9.47 9.65
CA ASN A 164 -14.13 9.99 9.31
C ASN A 164 -14.54 9.38 7.97
N ASP A 165 -15.48 8.44 7.99
CA ASP A 165 -15.91 7.65 6.83
C ASP A 165 -17.00 8.35 6.00
N SER A 166 -17.43 9.57 6.40
CA SER A 166 -18.40 10.32 5.60
C SER A 166 -17.85 10.59 4.18
N PRO A 167 -18.72 10.64 3.18
CA PRO A 167 -18.31 10.99 1.82
C PRO A 167 -17.66 12.37 1.73
N LEU A 168 -16.92 12.64 0.67
CA LEU A 168 -16.46 13.98 0.33
C LEU A 168 -17.67 14.93 0.17
N GLU A 169 -17.53 16.17 0.63
CA GLU A 169 -18.52 17.21 0.33
C GLU A 169 -18.67 17.41 -1.18
N LYS A 170 -19.85 17.83 -1.64
CA LYS A 170 -20.17 18.04 -3.05
C LYS A 170 -19.14 18.88 -3.79
N SER A 171 -18.57 19.90 -3.14
CA SER A 171 -17.53 20.77 -3.72
C SER A 171 -16.22 20.02 -4.01
N ASP A 172 -15.81 19.15 -3.09
CA ASP A 172 -14.57 18.38 -3.20
C ASP A 172 -14.74 17.17 -4.12
N GLU A 173 -15.89 16.52 -4.06
CA GLU A 173 -16.27 15.51 -5.04
C GLU A 173 -16.26 16.07 -6.48
N LYS A 174 -16.78 17.30 -6.68
CA LYS A 174 -16.75 17.98 -7.98
C LYS A 174 -15.32 18.21 -8.45
N LYS A 175 -14.40 18.62 -7.55
CA LYS A 175 -12.96 18.78 -7.88
C LYS A 175 -12.35 17.45 -8.32
N LEU A 176 -12.63 16.36 -7.57
CA LEU A 176 -12.17 15.01 -7.92
C LEU A 176 -12.69 14.57 -9.28
N ASN A 177 -14.00 14.68 -9.51
CA ASN A 177 -14.62 14.30 -10.78
C ASN A 177 -14.08 15.12 -11.96
N THR A 178 -13.84 16.42 -11.77
CA THR A 178 -13.24 17.28 -12.79
C THR A 178 -11.81 16.84 -13.12
N PHE A 179 -11.01 16.49 -12.11
CA PHE A 179 -9.67 15.95 -12.31
C PHE A 179 -9.71 14.62 -13.08
N LEU A 180 -10.57 13.70 -12.66
CA LEU A 180 -10.72 12.39 -13.28
C LEU A 180 -11.17 12.52 -14.75
N ASP A 181 -12.18 13.31 -14.99
CA ASP A 181 -12.73 13.52 -16.34
C ASP A 181 -11.67 14.00 -17.34
N LYS A 182 -10.84 14.96 -16.92
CA LYS A 182 -9.80 15.57 -17.75
C LYS A 182 -8.54 14.70 -17.91
N ASN A 183 -8.29 13.75 -17.00
CA ASN A 183 -6.97 13.13 -16.91
C ASN A 183 -6.96 11.61 -17.05
N LEU A 184 -8.05 10.87 -16.77
CA LEU A 184 -8.06 9.39 -16.79
C LEU A 184 -7.46 8.80 -18.07
N LYS A 185 -7.86 9.31 -19.24
CA LYS A 185 -7.37 8.83 -20.54
C LYS A 185 -5.85 9.03 -20.76
N LYS A 186 -5.18 9.86 -19.95
CA LYS A 186 -3.73 10.15 -20.05
C LYS A 186 -2.87 9.10 -19.36
N TYR A 187 -3.49 8.25 -18.54
CA TYR A 187 -2.81 7.19 -17.78
C TYR A 187 -2.98 5.85 -18.49
N ASP A 188 -1.93 5.06 -18.43
CA ASP A 188 -1.91 3.71 -19.00
C ASP A 188 -2.52 2.71 -18.03
N LEU A 189 -2.36 2.96 -16.72
CA LEU A 189 -2.91 2.18 -15.62
C LEU A 189 -3.52 3.12 -14.58
N VAL A 190 -4.72 2.79 -14.12
CA VAL A 190 -5.37 3.40 -12.95
C VAL A 190 -5.48 2.34 -11.87
N ILE A 191 -4.95 2.63 -10.69
CA ILE A 191 -5.06 1.78 -9.50
C ILE A 191 -5.97 2.49 -8.51
N VAL A 192 -7.09 1.89 -8.18
CA VAL A 192 -7.98 2.35 -7.11
C VAL A 192 -7.70 1.53 -5.86
N SER A 193 -7.43 2.20 -4.76
CA SER A 193 -7.23 1.61 -3.44
C SER A 193 -8.18 2.28 -2.46
N ASP A 194 -9.37 1.73 -2.40
CA ASP A 194 -10.47 2.23 -1.59
C ASP A 194 -10.52 1.49 -0.25
N TYR A 195 -10.34 2.24 0.82
CA TYR A 195 -10.38 1.73 2.20
C TYR A 195 -11.71 2.07 2.90
N GLY A 196 -12.68 2.60 2.16
CA GLY A 196 -14.00 2.91 2.71
C GLY A 196 -14.06 4.16 3.58
N HIS A 197 -13.09 5.07 3.46
CA HIS A 197 -13.06 6.32 4.24
C HIS A 197 -13.66 7.51 3.47
N GLY A 198 -14.52 7.22 2.47
CA GLY A 198 -15.35 8.21 1.79
C GLY A 198 -14.68 8.99 0.67
N PHE A 199 -13.53 8.55 0.15
CA PHE A 199 -12.87 9.17 -1.00
C PHE A 199 -13.50 8.78 -2.33
N VAL A 200 -13.87 7.50 -2.49
CA VAL A 200 -14.48 6.97 -3.69
C VAL A 200 -15.98 6.91 -3.53
N SER A 201 -16.73 7.62 -4.38
CA SER A 201 -18.19 7.56 -4.48
C SER A 201 -18.61 6.75 -5.70
N ASP A 202 -19.87 6.29 -5.74
CA ASP A 202 -20.44 5.57 -6.88
C ASP A 202 -20.26 6.34 -8.20
N LYS A 203 -20.43 7.67 -8.14
CA LYS A 203 -20.30 8.53 -9.31
C LYS A 203 -18.88 8.55 -9.86
N ASN A 204 -17.86 8.71 -9.02
CA ASN A 204 -16.48 8.69 -9.49
C ASN A 204 -16.00 7.28 -9.81
N ALA A 205 -16.48 6.24 -9.12
CA ALA A 205 -16.24 4.84 -9.48
C ALA A 205 -16.76 4.51 -10.89
N HIS A 206 -17.97 4.95 -11.22
CA HIS A 206 -18.52 4.80 -12.59
C HIS A 206 -17.66 5.54 -13.64
N LEU A 207 -17.21 6.76 -13.34
CA LEU A 207 -16.36 7.52 -14.25
C LEU A 207 -15.00 6.83 -14.47
N ILE A 208 -14.39 6.31 -13.39
CA ILE A 208 -13.13 5.58 -13.42
C ILE A 208 -13.26 4.31 -14.27
N SER A 209 -14.29 3.49 -14.02
CA SER A 209 -14.50 2.23 -14.76
C SER A 209 -14.72 2.47 -16.25
N LYS A 210 -15.44 3.54 -16.61
CA LYS A 210 -15.77 3.85 -18.02
C LYS A 210 -14.60 4.44 -18.80
N LYS A 211 -13.72 5.21 -18.16
CA LYS A 211 -12.68 6.01 -18.85
C LYS A 211 -11.26 5.50 -18.72
N SER A 212 -10.98 4.58 -17.78
CA SER A 212 -9.65 4.02 -17.62
C SER A 212 -9.30 3.07 -18.77
N LYS A 213 -8.06 3.16 -19.27
CA LYS A 213 -7.55 2.19 -20.26
C LYS A 213 -7.37 0.81 -19.65
N PHE A 214 -6.75 0.78 -18.47
CA PHE A 214 -6.60 -0.40 -17.64
C PHE A 214 -6.85 -0.01 -16.19
N LEU A 215 -7.69 -0.77 -15.48
CA LEU A 215 -8.11 -0.52 -14.12
C LEU A 215 -7.74 -1.70 -13.22
N ALA A 216 -7.01 -1.44 -12.15
CA ALA A 216 -6.82 -2.35 -11.03
C ALA A 216 -7.56 -1.79 -9.82
N LEU A 217 -8.38 -2.61 -9.17
CA LEU A 217 -9.20 -2.22 -8.03
C LEU A 217 -8.89 -3.10 -6.83
N ASN A 218 -8.60 -2.46 -5.70
CA ASN A 218 -8.63 -3.04 -4.37
C ASN A 218 -9.57 -2.21 -3.51
N ALA A 219 -10.75 -2.76 -3.21
CA ALA A 219 -11.73 -2.12 -2.35
C ALA A 219 -11.94 -2.96 -1.09
N GLN A 220 -11.96 -2.32 0.07
CA GLN A 220 -12.30 -2.94 1.33
C GLN A 220 -13.76 -2.59 1.66
N ILE A 221 -14.53 -3.63 1.95
CA ILE A 221 -15.89 -3.45 2.50
C ILE A 221 -15.71 -3.35 4.01
N ASN A 222 -15.96 -2.17 4.55
CA ASN A 222 -16.06 -1.99 5.99
C ASN A 222 -17.44 -2.51 6.40
N ALA A 223 -17.47 -3.67 7.06
CA ALA A 223 -18.69 -4.24 7.63
C ALA A 223 -19.02 -3.55 8.96
#